data_453848c125a54c4d358cc3ba03781a25
#
_entry.id   453848c125a54c4d358cc3ba03781a25
#
_cell.length_a   1.000
_cell.length_b   1.000
_cell.length_c   1.000
_cell.angle_alpha   90.00
_cell.angle_beta   90.00
_cell.angle_gamma   90.00
#
_symmetry.space_group_name_H-M   'P 1'
#
loop_
_entity.id
_entity.type
_entity.pdbx_description
1 polymer ?
#
loop_
_entity_poly.entity_id
_entity_poly.type
_entity_poly.pdbx_seq_one_letter_code
_entity_poly.pdbx_strand_id
1 'polypeptide(L)'
;MKILSCKTPGEFEYQESTIPKLSEGRAIVKIKKIGICGTDLHAFEGTQPFFSYPRILGHELAGEIIEIGTHDELLPGDQVTVIPYFNCGSCVACRNGKPNCCQKISVFGVHEDGGMREYVSLPIASLVKKEGLSLEQLAMAEPFAIGAHGVRRAGVKPGQFVLVIGAGPIGLGVMEFARIAGATVIAMDINEKRLEFCKEVWKIPHVVKAGKTANEAIQEITNGDFCDAVIDATGSLAAINQGFQYIAHGGTYVLVGLQKGEIAFSHPEFHKREATLMSSRNATRADFMQVLDAMASGQLSVDNYITHRVSFDQVKEDFPSWLDPATGVIKAMVEM
;
A
#
# COMPACT_ATOMS: atom_id res chain seq x y z
N MET A 1 24.37 -8.10 13.87
CA MET A 1 23.39 -8.29 12.81
C MET A 1 23.68 -7.36 11.65
N LYS A 2 23.42 -7.81 10.42
CA LYS A 2 23.60 -7.00 9.21
C LYS A 2 22.39 -6.05 9.04
N ILE A 3 22.66 -4.81 8.64
CA ILE A 3 21.66 -3.79 8.33
C ILE A 3 22.00 -3.12 7.00
N LEU A 4 21.00 -2.61 6.27
CA LEU A 4 21.15 -1.79 5.08
C LEU A 4 20.57 -0.42 5.33
N SER A 5 21.41 0.60 5.34
CA SER A 5 21.04 1.99 5.60
C SER A 5 21.13 2.82 4.33
N CYS A 6 20.08 3.58 4.02
CA CYS A 6 20.13 4.67 3.05
C CYS A 6 20.78 5.89 3.74
N LYS A 7 22.06 6.14 3.43
CA LYS A 7 22.87 7.21 4.08
C LYS A 7 22.48 8.60 3.62
N THR A 8 22.32 8.71 2.32
CA THR A 8 21.90 9.91 1.59
C THR A 8 21.11 9.47 0.36
N PRO A 9 20.42 10.36 -0.34
CA PRO A 9 19.79 10.00 -1.61
C PRO A 9 20.76 9.32 -2.58
N GLY A 10 20.35 8.17 -3.10
CA GLY A 10 21.13 7.35 -4.04
C GLY A 10 22.21 6.47 -3.42
N GLU A 11 22.39 6.47 -2.08
CA GLU A 11 23.49 5.76 -1.44
C GLU A 11 23.01 4.81 -0.34
N PHE A 12 23.17 3.51 -0.58
CA PHE A 12 23.02 2.45 0.42
C PHE A 12 24.36 2.00 0.98
N GLU A 13 24.39 1.67 2.27
CA GLU A 13 25.56 1.08 2.95
C GLU A 13 25.12 -0.06 3.85
N TYR A 14 25.81 -1.23 3.69
CA TYR A 14 25.72 -2.31 4.65
C TYR A 14 26.57 -1.99 5.89
N GLN A 15 26.01 -2.24 7.05
CA GLN A 15 26.67 -2.01 8.33
C GLN A 15 26.39 -3.17 9.28
N GLU A 16 27.26 -3.35 10.28
CA GLU A 16 27.03 -4.25 11.41
C GLU A 16 26.42 -3.50 12.59
N SER A 17 25.43 -4.12 13.23
CA SER A 17 24.76 -3.58 14.41
C SER A 17 24.52 -4.67 15.45
N THR A 18 24.22 -4.29 16.67
CA THR A 18 23.83 -5.23 17.74
C THR A 18 22.39 -5.68 17.55
N ILE A 19 22.10 -6.94 17.88
CA ILE A 19 20.72 -7.44 17.95
C ILE A 19 19.98 -6.68 19.07
N PRO A 20 18.75 -6.18 18.81
CA PRO A 20 17.98 -5.47 19.83
C PRO A 20 17.66 -6.42 21.00
N LYS A 21 17.64 -5.87 22.22
CA LYS A 21 17.24 -6.62 23.42
C LYS A 21 15.72 -6.53 23.61
N LEU A 22 15.14 -7.61 24.15
CA LEU A 22 13.74 -7.61 24.52
C LEU A 22 13.44 -6.51 25.54
N SER A 23 12.34 -5.83 25.38
CA SER A 23 11.81 -4.84 26.33
C SER A 23 10.30 -5.03 26.52
N GLU A 24 9.76 -4.49 27.59
CA GLU A 24 8.34 -4.62 27.93
C GLU A 24 7.42 -4.13 26.79
N GLY A 25 6.37 -4.89 26.50
CA GLY A 25 5.40 -4.60 25.45
C GLY A 25 5.92 -4.77 24.00
N ARG A 26 7.13 -5.30 23.83
CA ARG A 26 7.75 -5.50 22.51
C ARG A 26 8.14 -6.97 22.30
N ALA A 27 8.35 -7.32 21.05
CA ALA A 27 8.90 -8.60 20.63
C ALA A 27 10.13 -8.38 19.74
N ILE A 28 11.05 -9.34 19.75
CA ILE A 28 12.15 -9.42 18.80
C ILE A 28 11.71 -10.30 17.64
N VAL A 29 11.69 -9.70 16.45
CA VAL A 29 11.27 -10.37 15.21
C VAL A 29 12.48 -10.49 14.28
N LYS A 30 12.74 -11.69 13.79
CA LYS A 30 13.69 -11.95 12.70
C LYS A 30 12.97 -11.70 11.39
N ILE A 31 13.41 -10.71 10.64
CA ILE A 31 12.82 -10.41 9.34
C ILE A 31 13.18 -11.51 8.34
N LYS A 32 12.22 -11.90 7.53
CA LYS A 32 12.35 -12.96 6.50
C LYS A 32 12.07 -12.44 5.10
N LYS A 33 11.08 -11.56 4.95
CA LYS A 33 10.68 -10.98 3.65
C LYS A 33 10.36 -9.50 3.84
N ILE A 34 10.76 -8.69 2.85
CA ILE A 34 10.53 -7.25 2.83
C ILE A 34 10.00 -6.89 1.43
N GLY A 35 8.79 -6.36 1.35
CA GLY A 35 8.28 -5.73 0.15
C GLY A 35 8.89 -4.34 -0.03
N ILE A 36 9.14 -3.96 -1.28
CA ILE A 36 9.63 -2.63 -1.63
C ILE A 36 8.46 -1.76 -2.07
N CYS A 37 8.26 -0.69 -1.34
CA CYS A 37 7.22 0.31 -1.59
C CYS A 37 7.72 1.46 -2.47
N GLY A 38 6.81 2.15 -3.16
CA GLY A 38 7.11 3.42 -3.82
C GLY A 38 7.71 4.46 -2.86
N THR A 39 7.33 4.43 -1.59
CA THR A 39 7.91 5.29 -0.54
C THR A 39 9.41 5.02 -0.35
N ASP A 40 9.84 3.75 -0.40
CA ASP A 40 11.27 3.38 -0.30
C ASP A 40 12.05 3.87 -1.53
N LEU A 41 11.44 3.75 -2.73
CA LEU A 41 12.01 4.26 -3.98
C LEU A 41 12.17 5.78 -3.93
N HIS A 42 11.13 6.50 -3.52
CA HIS A 42 11.19 7.98 -3.37
C HIS A 42 12.15 8.42 -2.27
N ALA A 43 12.29 7.64 -1.19
CA ALA A 43 13.30 7.92 -0.18
C ALA A 43 14.71 7.75 -0.75
N PHE A 44 14.96 6.70 -1.53
CA PHE A 44 16.25 6.50 -2.20
C PHE A 44 16.55 7.61 -3.22
N GLU A 45 15.56 8.09 -3.99
CA GLU A 45 15.72 9.23 -4.91
C GLU A 45 15.87 10.58 -4.21
N GLY A 46 15.56 10.69 -2.91
CA GLY A 46 15.52 11.97 -2.19
C GLY A 46 14.28 12.82 -2.47
N THR A 47 13.24 12.24 -3.06
CA THR A 47 11.99 12.94 -3.42
C THR A 47 10.89 12.79 -2.37
N GLN A 48 11.05 11.87 -1.38
CA GLN A 48 10.10 11.64 -0.29
C GLN A 48 9.98 12.87 0.60
N PRO A 49 8.78 13.46 0.78
CA PRO A 49 8.60 14.62 1.65
C PRO A 49 8.83 14.22 3.12
N PHE A 50 9.41 15.15 3.89
CA PHE A 50 9.62 15.02 5.35
C PHE A 50 10.47 13.80 5.76
N PHE A 51 11.39 13.37 4.90
CA PHE A 51 12.29 12.27 5.14
C PHE A 51 13.64 12.76 5.67
N SER A 52 14.26 11.99 6.56
CA SER A 52 15.58 12.30 7.13
C SER A 52 16.55 11.14 6.93
N TYR A 53 17.81 11.48 6.65
CA TYR A 53 18.90 10.52 6.47
C TYR A 53 19.92 10.64 7.61
N PRO A 54 20.65 9.55 7.95
CA PRO A 54 20.49 8.21 7.42
C PRO A 54 19.19 7.53 7.89
N ARG A 55 18.71 6.52 7.12
CA ARG A 55 17.49 5.76 7.46
C ARG A 55 17.61 4.31 7.00
N ILE A 56 17.21 3.37 7.83
CA ILE A 56 16.93 1.99 7.42
C ILE A 56 15.51 1.96 6.86
N LEU A 57 15.35 1.58 5.60
CA LEU A 57 14.05 1.52 4.91
C LEU A 57 13.30 0.22 5.20
N GLY A 58 12.13 0.04 4.57
CA GLY A 58 11.33 -1.18 4.59
C GLY A 58 10.27 -1.20 5.68
N HIS A 59 9.01 -1.28 5.24
CA HIS A 59 7.81 -1.29 6.10
C HIS A 59 6.78 -2.35 5.70
N GLU A 60 6.94 -3.02 4.56
CA GLU A 60 6.12 -4.15 4.13
C GLU A 60 6.81 -5.45 4.57
N LEU A 61 6.48 -5.98 5.74
CA LEU A 61 7.33 -6.93 6.44
C LEU A 61 6.63 -8.25 6.79
N ALA A 62 7.36 -9.34 6.63
CA ALA A 62 7.07 -10.61 7.28
C ALA A 62 8.30 -11.11 8.03
N GLY A 63 8.07 -11.69 9.20
CA GLY A 63 9.15 -12.22 10.04
C GLY A 63 8.66 -13.30 10.98
N GLU A 64 9.60 -13.81 11.78
CA GLU A 64 9.40 -14.83 12.79
C GLU A 64 9.70 -14.24 14.17
N ILE A 65 8.82 -14.41 15.12
CA ILE A 65 9.05 -14.00 16.52
C ILE A 65 10.15 -14.87 17.09
N ILE A 66 11.25 -14.25 17.54
CA ILE A 66 12.36 -14.95 18.17
C ILE A 66 12.26 -14.87 19.70
N GLU A 67 11.83 -13.71 20.20
CA GLU A 67 11.70 -13.49 21.63
C GLU A 67 10.51 -12.55 21.90
N ILE A 68 9.69 -12.89 22.88
CA ILE A 68 8.52 -12.12 23.30
C ILE A 68 8.29 -12.36 24.80
N GLY A 69 7.77 -11.37 25.50
CA GLY A 69 7.28 -11.55 26.88
C GLY A 69 6.03 -12.45 26.91
N THR A 70 5.53 -12.73 28.10
CA THR A 70 4.29 -13.53 28.24
C THR A 70 3.15 -12.90 27.43
N HIS A 71 2.57 -13.67 26.53
CA HIS A 71 1.45 -13.27 25.66
C HIS A 71 0.57 -14.47 25.34
N ASP A 72 -0.76 -14.29 25.28
CA ASP A 72 -1.71 -15.38 25.15
C ASP A 72 -1.82 -15.94 23.70
N GLU A 73 -1.61 -15.08 22.69
CA GLU A 73 -1.86 -15.43 21.28
C GLU A 73 -0.58 -15.55 20.44
N LEU A 74 0.52 -14.93 20.85
CA LEU A 74 1.77 -14.90 20.11
C LEU A 74 2.89 -15.58 20.88
N LEU A 75 3.62 -16.47 20.19
CA LEU A 75 4.70 -17.28 20.76
C LEU A 75 5.98 -17.15 19.91
N PRO A 76 7.17 -17.43 20.50
CA PRO A 76 8.38 -17.63 19.71
C PRO A 76 8.17 -18.70 18.63
N GLY A 77 8.65 -18.46 17.41
CA GLY A 77 8.45 -19.29 16.22
C GLY A 77 7.24 -18.90 15.37
N ASP A 78 6.34 -18.06 15.87
CA ASP A 78 5.20 -17.59 15.07
C ASP A 78 5.64 -16.70 13.93
N GLN A 79 5.09 -16.95 12.73
CA GLN A 79 5.24 -16.10 11.57
C GLN A 79 4.18 -14.98 11.61
N VAL A 80 4.64 -13.75 11.40
CA VAL A 80 3.82 -12.55 11.54
C VAL A 80 4.05 -11.55 10.42
N THR A 81 3.00 -10.80 10.08
CA THR A 81 3.13 -9.52 9.38
C THR A 81 3.17 -8.36 10.39
N VAL A 82 3.60 -7.21 9.92
CA VAL A 82 3.77 -6.01 10.74
C VAL A 82 2.83 -4.90 10.27
N ILE A 83 2.06 -4.33 11.20
CA ILE A 83 1.35 -3.07 10.98
C ILE A 83 2.34 -1.94 11.29
N PRO A 84 2.86 -1.21 10.29
CA PRO A 84 3.97 -0.28 10.49
C PRO A 84 3.54 1.09 11.05
N TYR A 85 2.28 1.26 11.46
CA TYR A 85 1.68 2.54 11.85
C TYR A 85 1.53 2.64 13.37
N PHE A 86 2.51 3.23 14.03
CA PHE A 86 2.50 3.36 15.50
C PHE A 86 1.78 4.64 15.91
N ASN A 87 0.70 4.49 16.66
CA ASN A 87 -0.17 5.57 17.09
C ASN A 87 -0.02 5.89 18.58
N CYS A 88 -0.34 7.12 18.97
CA CYS A 88 -0.19 7.57 20.37
C CYS A 88 -1.30 7.11 21.34
N GLY A 89 -2.41 6.56 20.84
CA GLY A 89 -3.56 6.12 21.63
C GLY A 89 -4.44 7.24 22.21
N SER A 90 -3.96 8.50 22.29
CA SER A 90 -4.60 9.56 23.09
C SER A 90 -5.13 10.76 22.31
N CYS A 91 -4.70 10.99 21.07
CA CYS A 91 -5.19 12.12 20.26
C CYS A 91 -6.64 11.93 19.80
N VAL A 92 -7.24 12.98 19.26
CA VAL A 92 -8.65 12.96 18.80
C VAL A 92 -8.91 11.82 17.80
N ALA A 93 -8.00 11.58 16.86
CA ALA A 93 -8.15 10.50 15.88
C ALA A 93 -8.16 9.12 16.56
N CYS A 94 -7.21 8.88 17.47
CA CYS A 94 -7.14 7.62 18.21
C CYS A 94 -8.40 7.37 19.06
N ARG A 95 -8.87 8.39 19.80
CA ARG A 95 -10.11 8.27 20.60
C ARG A 95 -11.36 8.02 19.75
N ASN A 96 -11.35 8.45 18.48
CA ASN A 96 -12.43 8.22 17.53
C ASN A 96 -12.25 6.94 16.69
N GLY A 97 -11.40 5.99 17.13
CA GLY A 97 -11.19 4.71 16.44
C GLY A 97 -10.48 4.82 15.08
N LYS A 98 -9.74 5.91 14.83
CA LYS A 98 -8.97 6.16 13.60
C LYS A 98 -7.47 6.25 13.90
N PRO A 99 -6.83 5.18 14.42
CA PRO A 99 -5.41 5.20 14.80
C PRO A 99 -4.49 5.47 13.59
N ASN A 100 -4.89 5.06 12.38
CA ASN A 100 -4.20 5.34 11.12
C ASN A 100 -4.10 6.84 10.79
N CYS A 101 -4.94 7.69 11.40
CA CYS A 101 -4.95 9.15 11.27
C CYS A 101 -4.33 9.85 12.49
N CYS A 102 -3.57 9.14 13.33
CA CYS A 102 -2.96 9.69 14.55
C CYS A 102 -2.15 10.95 14.24
N GLN A 103 -2.32 12.01 15.05
CA GLN A 103 -1.57 13.26 14.91
C GLN A 103 -0.06 13.09 15.16
N LYS A 104 0.31 12.09 15.97
CA LYS A 104 1.69 11.76 16.33
C LYS A 104 2.08 10.38 15.76
N ILE A 105 1.60 10.07 14.55
CA ILE A 105 1.88 8.77 13.95
C ILE A 105 3.37 8.63 13.64
N SER A 106 3.97 7.52 14.04
CA SER A 106 5.26 7.07 13.56
C SER A 106 5.07 5.90 12.62
N VAL A 107 5.64 6.00 11.41
CA VAL A 107 5.61 4.93 10.41
C VAL A 107 6.99 4.30 10.38
N PHE A 108 7.05 3.00 10.73
CA PHE A 108 8.26 2.19 10.71
C PHE A 108 8.84 2.14 9.29
N GLY A 109 10.14 2.38 9.15
CA GLY A 109 10.81 2.48 7.84
C GLY A 109 10.67 3.85 7.14
N VAL A 110 9.93 4.80 7.76
CA VAL A 110 9.74 6.16 7.23
C VAL A 110 10.15 7.20 8.27
N HIS A 111 9.44 7.27 9.41
CA HIS A 111 9.75 8.20 10.49
C HIS A 111 10.80 7.67 11.46
N GLU A 112 10.93 6.37 11.54
CA GLU A 112 11.94 5.64 12.31
C GLU A 112 12.53 4.50 11.47
N ASP A 113 13.63 3.91 11.92
CA ASP A 113 14.35 2.86 11.19
C ASP A 113 13.49 1.62 10.97
N GLY A 114 13.45 1.15 9.72
CA GLY A 114 12.62 0.07 9.23
C GLY A 114 13.24 -1.32 9.26
N GLY A 115 12.74 -2.17 8.37
CA GLY A 115 12.98 -3.61 8.36
C GLY A 115 14.14 -4.09 7.50
N MET A 116 14.88 -3.23 6.78
CA MET A 116 16.06 -3.66 6.01
C MET A 116 17.22 -4.01 6.94
N ARG A 117 16.98 -4.97 7.85
CA ARG A 117 17.93 -5.53 8.84
C ARG A 117 17.43 -6.88 9.33
N GLU A 118 18.32 -7.72 9.83
CA GLU A 118 18.00 -9.10 10.22
C GLU A 118 17.01 -9.20 11.38
N TYR A 119 17.12 -8.32 12.40
CA TYR A 119 16.28 -8.35 13.60
C TYR A 119 15.75 -6.96 13.92
N VAL A 120 14.49 -6.93 14.36
CA VAL A 120 13.81 -5.70 14.79
C VAL A 120 13.12 -5.92 16.14
N SER A 121 13.07 -4.87 16.94
CA SER A 121 12.21 -4.83 18.13
C SER A 121 10.93 -4.08 17.74
N LEU A 122 9.77 -4.71 17.90
CA LEU A 122 8.47 -4.16 17.48
C LEU A 122 7.45 -4.20 18.63
N PRO A 123 6.53 -3.22 18.71
CA PRO A 123 5.40 -3.31 19.63
C PRO A 123 4.58 -4.58 19.34
N ILE A 124 4.25 -5.35 20.37
CA ILE A 124 3.43 -6.58 20.21
C ILE A 124 2.11 -6.26 19.50
N ALA A 125 1.49 -5.13 19.84
CA ALA A 125 0.24 -4.68 19.22
C ALA A 125 0.35 -4.42 17.71
N SER A 126 1.54 -4.31 17.14
CA SER A 126 1.77 -4.15 15.69
C SER A 126 1.89 -5.48 14.95
N LEU A 127 1.98 -6.59 15.65
CA LEU A 127 2.16 -7.92 15.06
C LEU A 127 0.81 -8.57 14.77
N VAL A 128 0.70 -9.23 13.62
CA VAL A 128 -0.48 -10.01 13.24
C VAL A 128 -0.05 -11.37 12.74
N LYS A 129 -0.56 -12.41 13.40
CA LYS A 129 -0.41 -13.81 12.99
C LYS A 129 -1.63 -14.24 12.19
N LYS A 130 -1.41 -15.01 11.14
CA LYS A 130 -2.45 -15.74 10.42
C LYS A 130 -1.87 -17.07 9.96
N GLU A 131 -2.44 -18.17 10.45
CA GLU A 131 -2.00 -19.52 10.09
C GLU A 131 -2.31 -19.85 8.63
N GLY A 132 -1.49 -20.69 8.02
CA GLY A 132 -1.67 -21.18 6.66
C GLY A 132 -1.19 -20.20 5.56
N LEU A 133 -0.68 -19.03 5.91
CA LEU A 133 -0.12 -18.09 4.95
C LEU A 133 1.40 -18.21 4.84
N SER A 134 1.92 -18.02 3.63
CA SER A 134 3.35 -17.94 3.37
C SER A 134 3.93 -16.60 3.85
N LEU A 135 5.25 -16.54 4.03
CA LEU A 135 5.94 -15.29 4.38
C LEU A 135 5.78 -14.21 3.30
N GLU A 136 5.66 -14.58 2.01
CA GLU A 136 5.38 -13.62 0.94
C GLU A 136 3.98 -13.01 1.09
N GLN A 137 2.97 -13.84 1.37
CA GLN A 137 1.61 -13.36 1.65
C GLN A 137 1.58 -12.44 2.86
N LEU A 138 2.28 -12.80 3.94
CA LEU A 138 2.36 -11.98 5.15
C LEU A 138 3.05 -10.63 4.87
N ALA A 139 4.14 -10.59 4.08
CA ALA A 139 4.81 -9.33 3.72
C ALA A 139 3.93 -8.44 2.85
N MET A 140 3.10 -9.02 1.98
CA MET A 140 2.19 -8.28 1.11
C MET A 140 0.91 -7.81 1.81
N ALA A 141 0.70 -8.15 3.08
CA ALA A 141 -0.48 -7.70 3.82
C ALA A 141 -0.58 -6.17 3.90
N GLU A 142 0.56 -5.47 4.07
CA GLU A 142 0.58 -4.01 4.18
C GLU A 142 0.10 -3.31 2.89
N PRO A 143 0.71 -3.51 1.70
CA PRO A 143 0.29 -2.79 0.50
C PRO A 143 -1.16 -3.12 0.09
N PHE A 144 -1.61 -4.34 0.31
CA PHE A 144 -3.01 -4.70 0.08
C PHE A 144 -3.96 -4.07 1.10
N ALA A 145 -3.53 -3.87 2.36
CA ALA A 145 -4.34 -3.19 3.37
C ALA A 145 -4.57 -1.71 3.02
N ILE A 146 -3.63 -1.04 2.35
CA ILE A 146 -3.85 0.30 1.79
C ILE A 146 -5.00 0.28 0.79
N GLY A 147 -5.02 -0.69 -0.14
CA GLY A 147 -6.09 -0.86 -1.13
C GLY A 147 -7.44 -1.16 -0.47
N ALA A 148 -7.48 -2.13 0.45
CA ALA A 148 -8.68 -2.49 1.22
C ALA A 148 -9.25 -1.29 1.98
N HIS A 149 -8.38 -0.51 2.64
CA HIS A 149 -8.77 0.70 3.35
C HIS A 149 -9.40 1.74 2.41
N GLY A 150 -8.82 1.98 1.24
CA GLY A 150 -9.36 2.88 0.22
C GLY A 150 -10.76 2.48 -0.24
N VAL A 151 -10.97 1.22 -0.54
CA VAL A 151 -12.27 0.65 -0.96
C VAL A 151 -13.31 0.75 0.17
N ARG A 152 -12.92 0.41 1.41
CA ARG A 152 -13.78 0.55 2.58
C ARG A 152 -14.15 2.02 2.84
N ARG A 153 -13.21 2.96 2.63
CA ARG A 153 -13.47 4.41 2.72
C ARG A 153 -14.49 4.87 1.69
N ALA A 154 -14.40 4.35 0.46
CA ALA A 154 -15.35 4.65 -0.61
C ALA A 154 -16.76 4.09 -0.32
N GLY A 155 -16.88 3.11 0.58
CA GLY A 155 -18.16 2.45 0.86
C GLY A 155 -18.68 1.64 -0.33
N VAL A 156 -17.77 1.05 -1.11
CA VAL A 156 -18.10 0.26 -2.30
C VAL A 156 -19.09 -0.87 -1.99
N LYS A 157 -20.09 -1.04 -2.87
CA LYS A 157 -21.15 -2.05 -2.76
C LYS A 157 -21.19 -2.93 -4.01
N PRO A 158 -21.75 -4.14 -3.91
CA PRO A 158 -21.96 -5.00 -5.07
C PRO A 158 -22.76 -4.31 -6.19
N GLY A 159 -22.33 -4.54 -7.43
CA GLY A 159 -22.97 -4.00 -8.63
C GLY A 159 -22.58 -2.56 -9.01
N GLN A 160 -21.83 -1.86 -8.17
CA GLN A 160 -21.33 -0.52 -8.48
C GLN A 160 -20.19 -0.54 -9.50
N PHE A 161 -20.06 0.54 -10.28
CA PHE A 161 -18.89 0.80 -11.10
C PHE A 161 -17.82 1.54 -10.29
N VAL A 162 -16.62 0.96 -10.22
CA VAL A 162 -15.47 1.54 -9.53
C VAL A 162 -14.34 1.80 -10.51
N LEU A 163 -14.02 3.07 -10.71
CA LEU A 163 -12.85 3.48 -11.50
C LEU A 163 -11.63 3.57 -10.57
N VAL A 164 -10.58 2.85 -10.92
CA VAL A 164 -9.27 2.96 -10.26
C VAL A 164 -8.29 3.64 -11.20
N ILE A 165 -7.82 4.82 -10.82
CA ILE A 165 -6.85 5.60 -11.59
C ILE A 165 -5.45 5.29 -11.05
N GLY A 166 -4.62 4.68 -11.90
CA GLY A 166 -3.28 4.18 -11.57
C GLY A 166 -3.27 2.66 -11.41
N ALA A 167 -2.56 1.97 -12.30
CA ALA A 167 -2.36 0.53 -12.30
C ALA A 167 -0.98 0.13 -11.71
N GLY A 168 -0.52 0.87 -10.71
CA GLY A 168 0.62 0.52 -9.87
C GLY A 168 0.24 -0.44 -8.74
N PRO A 169 1.18 -0.80 -7.86
CA PRO A 169 0.94 -1.77 -6.78
C PRO A 169 -0.28 -1.45 -5.93
N ILE A 170 -0.43 -0.20 -5.51
CA ILE A 170 -1.59 0.23 -4.70
C ILE A 170 -2.89 0.15 -5.50
N GLY A 171 -2.88 0.60 -6.77
CA GLY A 171 -4.06 0.51 -7.62
C GLY A 171 -4.53 -0.92 -7.86
N LEU A 172 -3.60 -1.87 -8.05
CA LEU A 172 -3.92 -3.30 -8.15
C LEU A 172 -4.59 -3.81 -6.86
N GLY A 173 -4.09 -3.43 -5.70
CA GLY A 173 -4.73 -3.75 -4.42
C GLY A 173 -6.14 -3.17 -4.30
N VAL A 174 -6.35 -1.92 -4.73
CA VAL A 174 -7.68 -1.28 -4.80
C VAL A 174 -8.61 -2.05 -5.74
N MET A 175 -8.14 -2.42 -6.94
CA MET A 175 -8.92 -3.18 -7.93
C MET A 175 -9.39 -4.52 -7.35
N GLU A 176 -8.50 -5.25 -6.68
CA GLU A 176 -8.84 -6.54 -6.06
C GLU A 176 -9.89 -6.39 -4.96
N PHE A 177 -9.73 -5.44 -4.05
CA PHE A 177 -10.71 -5.25 -2.99
C PHE A 177 -12.03 -4.69 -3.49
N ALA A 178 -12.05 -3.89 -4.54
CA ALA A 178 -13.30 -3.49 -5.21
C ALA A 178 -14.00 -4.70 -5.86
N ARG A 179 -13.23 -5.61 -6.50
CA ARG A 179 -13.74 -6.87 -7.06
C ARG A 179 -14.30 -7.79 -5.96
N ILE A 180 -13.57 -7.96 -4.85
CA ILE A 180 -14.02 -8.75 -3.69
C ILE A 180 -15.30 -8.16 -3.08
N ALA A 181 -15.46 -6.83 -3.10
CA ALA A 181 -16.68 -6.15 -2.70
C ALA A 181 -17.86 -6.31 -3.68
N GLY A 182 -17.66 -6.99 -4.83
CA GLY A 182 -18.67 -7.25 -5.84
C GLY A 182 -18.91 -6.11 -6.84
N ALA A 183 -17.97 -5.18 -6.96
CA ALA A 183 -18.06 -4.08 -7.92
C ALA A 183 -17.55 -4.49 -9.31
N THR A 184 -18.02 -3.78 -10.33
CA THR A 184 -17.44 -3.80 -11.67
C THR A 184 -16.29 -2.81 -11.72
N VAL A 185 -15.07 -3.34 -11.86
CA VAL A 185 -13.83 -2.54 -11.81
C VAL A 185 -13.46 -2.04 -13.21
N ILE A 186 -13.11 -0.76 -13.30
CA ILE A 186 -12.50 -0.12 -14.46
C ILE A 186 -11.10 0.33 -14.06
N ALA A 187 -10.06 -0.20 -14.74
CA ALA A 187 -8.68 0.22 -14.53
C ALA A 187 -8.32 1.35 -15.51
N MET A 188 -7.71 2.43 -15.02
CA MET A 188 -7.21 3.51 -15.87
C MET A 188 -5.73 3.77 -15.57
N ASP A 189 -4.92 3.86 -16.62
CA ASP A 189 -3.51 4.25 -16.56
C ASP A 189 -3.06 4.94 -17.85
N ILE A 190 -1.95 5.68 -17.80
CA ILE A 190 -1.28 6.22 -19.00
C ILE A 190 -0.42 5.16 -19.69
N ASN A 191 0.03 4.14 -18.95
CA ASN A 191 0.95 3.09 -19.39
C ASN A 191 0.17 1.87 -19.94
N GLU A 192 0.28 1.65 -21.23
CA GLU A 192 -0.41 0.54 -21.92
C GLU A 192 0.00 -0.84 -21.41
N LYS A 193 1.30 -1.03 -21.06
CA LYS A 193 1.77 -2.31 -20.52
C LYS A 193 1.13 -2.64 -19.17
N ARG A 194 0.89 -1.63 -18.33
CA ARG A 194 0.16 -1.80 -17.08
C ARG A 194 -1.31 -2.12 -17.30
N LEU A 195 -1.95 -1.49 -18.28
CA LEU A 195 -3.33 -1.83 -18.66
C LEU A 195 -3.45 -3.24 -19.23
N GLU A 196 -2.50 -3.65 -20.06
CA GLU A 196 -2.42 -5.03 -20.55
C GLU A 196 -2.24 -6.03 -19.41
N PHE A 197 -1.37 -5.73 -18.45
CA PHE A 197 -1.20 -6.53 -17.23
C PHE A 197 -2.51 -6.63 -16.42
N CYS A 198 -3.23 -5.53 -16.23
CA CYS A 198 -4.54 -5.54 -15.58
C CYS A 198 -5.53 -6.46 -16.31
N LYS A 199 -5.58 -6.38 -17.64
CA LYS A 199 -6.50 -7.17 -18.47
C LYS A 199 -6.13 -8.64 -18.53
N GLU A 200 -4.86 -8.94 -18.86
CA GLU A 200 -4.43 -10.30 -19.17
C GLU A 200 -4.07 -11.11 -17.92
N VAL A 201 -3.47 -10.48 -16.91
CA VAL A 201 -3.01 -11.16 -15.70
C VAL A 201 -4.04 -11.05 -14.58
N TRP A 202 -4.51 -9.82 -14.30
CA TRP A 202 -5.46 -9.55 -13.22
C TRP A 202 -6.93 -9.72 -13.61
N LYS A 203 -7.19 -9.98 -14.91
CA LYS A 203 -8.54 -10.23 -15.43
C LYS A 203 -9.55 -9.11 -15.10
N ILE A 204 -9.06 -7.86 -15.05
CA ILE A 204 -9.95 -6.70 -14.90
C ILE A 204 -10.78 -6.55 -16.16
N PRO A 205 -12.11 -6.51 -16.08
CA PRO A 205 -12.99 -6.57 -17.26
C PRO A 205 -12.88 -5.34 -18.17
N HIS A 206 -12.61 -4.18 -17.59
CA HIS A 206 -12.55 -2.92 -18.31
C HIS A 206 -11.23 -2.21 -18.06
N VAL A 207 -10.53 -1.85 -19.13
CA VAL A 207 -9.29 -1.06 -19.07
C VAL A 207 -9.43 0.16 -19.96
N VAL A 208 -9.06 1.32 -19.45
CA VAL A 208 -9.18 2.61 -20.16
C VAL A 208 -7.83 3.32 -20.13
N LYS A 209 -7.32 3.67 -21.32
CA LYS A 209 -6.13 4.52 -21.41
C LYS A 209 -6.50 5.94 -21.04
N ALA A 210 -5.79 6.51 -20.06
CA ALA A 210 -5.97 7.91 -19.68
C ALA A 210 -5.64 8.84 -20.87
N GLY A 211 -6.51 9.79 -21.16
CA GLY A 211 -6.36 10.71 -22.28
C GLY A 211 -7.68 11.29 -22.78
N LYS A 212 -7.67 11.82 -23.98
CA LYS A 212 -8.80 12.59 -24.57
C LYS A 212 -10.09 11.77 -24.72
N THR A 213 -9.98 10.47 -24.98
CA THR A 213 -11.11 9.55 -25.21
C THR A 213 -11.56 8.82 -23.94
N ALA A 214 -10.92 9.08 -22.81
CA ALA A 214 -11.21 8.36 -21.55
C ALA A 214 -12.63 8.63 -21.05
N ASN A 215 -13.13 9.85 -21.24
CA ASN A 215 -14.47 10.23 -20.79
C ASN A 215 -15.55 9.45 -21.57
N GLU A 216 -15.43 9.40 -22.92
CA GLU A 216 -16.35 8.65 -23.78
C GLU A 216 -16.31 7.15 -23.45
N ALA A 217 -15.10 6.59 -23.26
CA ALA A 217 -14.95 5.17 -22.92
C ALA A 217 -15.60 4.81 -21.57
N ILE A 218 -15.47 5.67 -20.54
CA ILE A 218 -16.13 5.45 -19.26
C ILE A 218 -17.64 5.56 -19.39
N GLN A 219 -18.15 6.56 -20.13
CA GLN A 219 -19.58 6.69 -20.38
C GLN A 219 -20.15 5.47 -21.10
N GLU A 220 -19.46 4.92 -22.08
CA GLU A 220 -19.88 3.70 -22.77
C GLU A 220 -19.96 2.50 -21.82
N ILE A 221 -18.92 2.29 -20.97
CA ILE A 221 -18.88 1.19 -20.01
C ILE A 221 -19.99 1.31 -18.96
N THR A 222 -20.31 2.55 -18.53
CA THR A 222 -21.25 2.82 -17.44
C THR A 222 -22.66 3.22 -17.94
N ASN A 223 -22.95 3.02 -19.24
CA ASN A 223 -24.22 3.41 -19.87
C ASN A 223 -24.59 4.91 -19.66
N GLY A 224 -23.58 5.78 -19.57
CA GLY A 224 -23.73 7.22 -19.41
C GLY A 224 -23.72 7.73 -17.95
N ASP A 225 -23.80 6.86 -16.96
CA ASP A 225 -23.96 7.25 -15.54
C ASP A 225 -22.64 7.65 -14.85
N PHE A 226 -21.48 7.32 -15.42
CA PHE A 226 -20.15 7.43 -14.78
C PHE A 226 -19.98 6.46 -13.59
N CYS A 227 -18.99 6.68 -12.74
CA CYS A 227 -18.59 5.72 -11.72
C CYS A 227 -19.14 6.10 -10.34
N ASP A 228 -19.74 5.13 -9.65
CA ASP A 228 -20.20 5.30 -8.25
C ASP A 228 -19.05 5.66 -7.32
N ALA A 229 -17.89 5.07 -7.56
CA ALA A 229 -16.67 5.44 -6.87
C ALA A 229 -15.51 5.62 -7.86
N VAL A 230 -14.72 6.67 -7.66
CA VAL A 230 -13.44 6.92 -8.31
C VAL A 230 -12.37 6.85 -7.24
N ILE A 231 -11.30 6.08 -7.44
CA ILE A 231 -10.22 5.92 -6.47
C ILE A 231 -8.90 6.24 -7.17
N ASP A 232 -8.24 7.33 -6.76
CA ASP A 232 -6.92 7.69 -7.28
C ASP A 232 -5.81 7.01 -6.47
N ALA A 233 -4.98 6.24 -7.14
CA ALA A 233 -3.79 5.59 -6.62
C ALA A 233 -2.50 6.07 -7.29
N THR A 234 -2.56 7.20 -8.04
CA THR A 234 -1.41 7.71 -8.81
C THR A 234 -0.53 8.68 -8.05
N GLY A 235 -1.12 9.50 -7.17
CA GLY A 235 -0.45 10.68 -6.61
C GLY A 235 -0.08 11.73 -7.67
N SER A 236 -0.63 11.67 -8.88
CA SER A 236 -0.41 12.63 -9.95
C SER A 236 -1.46 13.75 -9.90
N LEU A 237 -1.02 14.99 -9.73
CA LEU A 237 -1.92 16.15 -9.69
C LEU A 237 -2.82 16.23 -10.93
N ALA A 238 -2.27 15.93 -12.11
CA ALA A 238 -3.03 15.94 -13.36
C ALA A 238 -4.12 14.86 -13.38
N ALA A 239 -3.80 13.63 -12.93
CA ALA A 239 -4.76 12.54 -12.84
C ALA A 239 -5.85 12.84 -11.81
N ILE A 240 -5.47 13.36 -10.64
CA ILE A 240 -6.41 13.74 -9.57
C ILE A 240 -7.37 14.81 -10.07
N ASN A 241 -6.89 15.88 -10.71
CA ASN A 241 -7.75 16.95 -11.23
C ASN A 241 -8.70 16.46 -12.35
N GLN A 242 -8.27 15.50 -13.16
CA GLN A 242 -9.12 14.89 -14.18
C GLN A 242 -10.16 13.92 -13.57
N GLY A 243 -9.84 13.26 -12.47
CA GLY A 243 -10.70 12.25 -11.85
C GLY A 243 -12.10 12.76 -11.48
N PHE A 244 -12.26 14.04 -11.19
CA PHE A 244 -13.54 14.65 -10.83
C PHE A 244 -14.63 14.52 -11.92
N GLN A 245 -14.25 14.45 -13.18
CA GLN A 245 -15.21 14.33 -14.29
C GLN A 245 -15.84 12.93 -14.40
N TYR A 246 -15.20 11.90 -13.80
CA TYR A 246 -15.64 10.51 -13.89
C TYR A 246 -16.59 10.07 -12.77
N ILE A 247 -16.95 10.98 -11.86
CA ILE A 247 -17.81 10.69 -10.73
C ILE A 247 -19.29 10.74 -11.15
N ALA A 248 -20.05 9.71 -10.84
CA ALA A 248 -21.49 9.69 -11.01
C ALA A 248 -22.19 10.71 -10.10
N HIS A 249 -23.46 11.03 -10.38
CA HIS A 249 -24.30 11.78 -9.45
C HIS A 249 -24.48 10.99 -8.16
N GLY A 250 -24.20 11.61 -7.00
CA GLY A 250 -24.16 10.96 -5.70
C GLY A 250 -22.90 10.13 -5.43
N GLY A 251 -21.94 10.14 -6.35
CA GLY A 251 -20.72 9.32 -6.29
C GLY A 251 -19.64 9.85 -5.35
N THR A 252 -18.63 9.02 -5.14
CA THR A 252 -17.52 9.29 -4.21
C THR A 252 -16.19 9.30 -4.92
N TYR A 253 -15.33 10.27 -4.60
CA TYR A 253 -13.93 10.30 -5.03
C TYR A 253 -13.01 10.12 -3.83
N VAL A 254 -12.14 9.09 -3.88
CA VAL A 254 -11.18 8.79 -2.82
C VAL A 254 -9.77 8.98 -3.32
N LEU A 255 -8.99 9.80 -2.63
CA LEU A 255 -7.57 10.05 -2.90
C LEU A 255 -6.73 9.15 -1.99
N VAL A 256 -6.04 8.18 -2.57
CA VAL A 256 -5.09 7.28 -1.89
C VAL A 256 -3.67 7.74 -2.16
N GLY A 257 -3.37 8.11 -3.41
CA GLY A 257 -2.09 8.67 -3.80
C GLY A 257 -1.82 10.03 -3.15
N LEU A 258 -0.58 10.25 -2.71
CA LEU A 258 -0.14 11.52 -2.12
C LEU A 258 0.61 12.37 -3.16
N GLN A 259 0.28 13.65 -3.22
CA GLN A 259 0.97 14.64 -4.04
C GLN A 259 1.17 15.96 -3.27
N LYS A 260 2.02 16.88 -3.78
CA LYS A 260 2.44 18.10 -3.06
C LYS A 260 1.67 19.36 -3.47
N GLY A 261 0.95 19.36 -4.60
CA GLY A 261 0.29 20.54 -5.15
C GLY A 261 -1.14 20.71 -4.65
N GLU A 262 -1.75 21.83 -5.02
CA GLU A 262 -3.16 22.10 -4.75
C GLU A 262 -4.05 21.39 -5.79
N ILE A 263 -5.13 20.77 -5.31
CA ILE A 263 -6.13 20.08 -6.15
C ILE A 263 -7.16 21.12 -6.61
N ALA A 264 -7.41 21.15 -7.92
CA ALA A 264 -8.38 22.06 -8.53
C ALA A 264 -9.51 21.28 -9.22
N PHE A 265 -10.75 21.68 -8.99
CA PHE A 265 -11.93 21.13 -9.64
C PHE A 265 -13.01 22.21 -9.86
N SER A 266 -13.94 21.95 -10.78
CA SER A 266 -15.10 22.81 -11.01
C SER A 266 -16.12 22.61 -9.88
N HIS A 267 -16.24 23.60 -9.00
CA HIS A 267 -17.23 23.56 -7.92
C HIS A 267 -18.68 23.38 -8.44
N PRO A 268 -19.15 24.08 -9.50
CA PRO A 268 -20.49 23.87 -10.04
C PRO A 268 -20.76 22.41 -10.47
N GLU A 269 -19.79 21.77 -11.13
CA GLU A 269 -19.89 20.39 -11.56
C GLU A 269 -19.86 19.40 -10.40
N PHE A 270 -19.05 19.67 -9.39
CA PHE A 270 -18.99 18.87 -8.17
C PHE A 270 -20.28 18.98 -7.36
N HIS A 271 -20.77 20.22 -7.16
CA HIS A 271 -22.01 20.51 -6.46
C HIS A 271 -23.24 19.87 -7.15
N LYS A 272 -23.34 20.00 -8.49
CA LYS A 272 -24.43 19.42 -9.29
C LYS A 272 -24.55 17.91 -9.09
N ARG A 273 -23.43 17.22 -8.87
CA ARG A 273 -23.40 15.79 -8.63
C ARG A 273 -23.64 15.39 -7.17
N GLU A 274 -23.72 16.35 -6.24
CA GLU A 274 -23.73 16.06 -4.80
C GLU A 274 -22.62 15.08 -4.41
N ALA A 275 -21.43 15.24 -5.04
CA ALA A 275 -20.34 14.32 -4.94
C ALA A 275 -19.63 14.41 -3.59
N THR A 276 -19.03 13.31 -3.14
CA THR A 276 -18.21 13.26 -1.93
C THR A 276 -16.74 13.14 -2.29
N LEU A 277 -15.90 14.04 -1.74
CA LEU A 277 -14.43 13.94 -1.82
C LEU A 277 -13.88 13.47 -0.47
N MET A 278 -13.05 12.44 -0.48
CA MET A 278 -12.35 11.95 0.71
C MET A 278 -10.91 11.58 0.40
N SER A 279 -10.09 11.51 1.45
CA SER A 279 -8.76 10.90 1.38
C SER A 279 -8.73 9.58 2.13
N SER A 280 -7.81 8.71 1.73
CA SER A 280 -7.46 7.48 2.41
C SER A 280 -5.99 7.54 2.82
N ARG A 281 -5.67 7.18 4.07
CA ARG A 281 -4.31 7.24 4.59
C ARG A 281 -4.01 6.00 5.41
N ASN A 282 -2.87 5.35 5.13
CA ASN A 282 -2.45 4.17 5.87
C ASN A 282 -3.56 3.08 5.86
N ALA A 283 -3.55 2.18 6.82
CA ALA A 283 -4.60 1.19 7.02
C ALA A 283 -4.81 0.94 8.52
N THR A 284 -5.91 0.30 8.88
CA THR A 284 -6.20 -0.12 10.26
C THR A 284 -5.97 -1.62 10.42
N ARG A 285 -5.89 -2.11 11.68
CA ARG A 285 -5.82 -3.55 11.95
C ARG A 285 -6.97 -4.34 11.28
N ALA A 286 -8.17 -3.76 11.21
CA ALA A 286 -9.30 -4.40 10.54
C ALA A 286 -9.06 -4.62 9.04
N ASP A 287 -8.39 -3.67 8.37
CA ASP A 287 -8.03 -3.82 6.96
C ASP A 287 -6.97 -4.91 6.76
N PHE A 288 -5.97 -5.01 7.63
CA PHE A 288 -4.99 -6.10 7.63
C PHE A 288 -5.67 -7.46 7.82
N MET A 289 -6.58 -7.59 8.79
CA MET A 289 -7.33 -8.83 9.00
C MET A 289 -8.14 -9.21 7.77
N GLN A 290 -8.84 -8.26 7.13
CA GLN A 290 -9.58 -8.49 5.89
C GLN A 290 -8.66 -9.01 4.76
N VAL A 291 -7.46 -8.44 4.63
CA VAL A 291 -6.46 -8.89 3.63
C VAL A 291 -6.01 -10.32 3.91
N LEU A 292 -5.63 -10.61 5.15
CA LEU A 292 -5.18 -11.94 5.55
C LEU A 292 -6.27 -13.01 5.39
N ASP A 293 -7.53 -12.65 5.68
CA ASP A 293 -8.69 -13.53 5.47
C ASP A 293 -8.94 -13.78 3.97
N ALA A 294 -8.82 -12.75 3.13
CA ALA A 294 -8.95 -12.89 1.68
C ALA A 294 -7.85 -13.78 1.09
N MET A 295 -6.60 -13.66 1.58
CA MET A 295 -5.50 -14.54 1.19
C MET A 295 -5.72 -15.99 1.67
N ALA A 296 -6.12 -16.17 2.93
CA ALA A 296 -6.35 -17.50 3.50
C ALA A 296 -7.51 -18.24 2.84
N SER A 297 -8.54 -17.52 2.37
CA SER A 297 -9.67 -18.10 1.62
C SER A 297 -9.40 -18.28 0.13
N GLY A 298 -8.23 -17.85 -0.39
CA GLY A 298 -7.89 -17.94 -1.80
C GLY A 298 -8.59 -16.88 -2.69
N GLN A 299 -9.29 -15.92 -2.10
CA GLN A 299 -9.90 -14.80 -2.86
C GLN A 299 -8.87 -13.80 -3.38
N LEU A 300 -7.71 -13.71 -2.71
CA LEU A 300 -6.59 -12.85 -3.06
C LEU A 300 -5.32 -13.69 -3.20
N SER A 301 -4.66 -13.63 -4.39
CA SER A 301 -3.34 -14.22 -4.63
C SER A 301 -2.28 -13.12 -4.75
N VAL A 302 -1.06 -13.40 -4.30
CA VAL A 302 0.11 -12.54 -4.45
C VAL A 302 1.04 -12.98 -5.58
N ASP A 303 0.77 -14.12 -6.23
CA ASP A 303 1.70 -14.78 -7.17
C ASP A 303 2.12 -13.87 -8.33
N ASN A 304 1.15 -13.18 -8.93
CA ASN A 304 1.40 -12.26 -10.04
C ASN A 304 1.73 -10.83 -9.59
N TYR A 305 1.66 -10.56 -8.28
CA TYR A 305 1.95 -9.24 -7.73
C TYR A 305 3.44 -9.05 -7.50
N ILE A 306 4.14 -10.08 -7.00
CA ILE A 306 5.59 -10.07 -6.76
C ILE A 306 6.31 -10.43 -8.06
N THR A 307 6.79 -9.42 -8.78
CA THR A 307 7.44 -9.58 -10.09
C THR A 307 8.95 -9.76 -10.00
N HIS A 308 9.58 -9.27 -8.92
CA HIS A 308 11.03 -9.31 -8.73
C HIS A 308 11.37 -9.84 -7.34
N ARG A 309 12.39 -10.69 -7.25
CA ARG A 309 12.92 -11.21 -5.98
C ARG A 309 14.42 -11.02 -5.97
N VAL A 310 14.96 -10.62 -4.83
CA VAL A 310 16.40 -10.38 -4.65
C VAL A 310 16.80 -10.80 -3.23
N SER A 311 18.01 -11.34 -3.08
CA SER A 311 18.58 -11.59 -1.75
C SER A 311 18.95 -10.27 -1.08
N PHE A 312 18.89 -10.23 0.25
CA PHE A 312 19.26 -9.02 1.02
C PHE A 312 20.67 -8.51 0.66
N ASP A 313 21.61 -9.41 0.35
CA ASP A 313 22.98 -9.06 -0.01
C ASP A 313 23.10 -8.35 -1.37
N GLN A 314 22.11 -8.46 -2.24
CA GLN A 314 22.10 -7.88 -3.58
C GLN A 314 21.21 -6.60 -3.68
N VAL A 315 20.50 -6.24 -2.61
CA VAL A 315 19.57 -5.08 -2.63
C VAL A 315 20.27 -3.81 -3.08
N LYS A 316 21.47 -3.55 -2.59
CA LYS A 316 22.23 -2.33 -2.91
C LYS A 316 22.48 -2.17 -4.41
N GLU A 317 22.78 -3.28 -5.10
CA GLU A 317 23.06 -3.33 -6.54
C GLU A 317 21.80 -3.25 -7.38
N ASP A 318 20.73 -3.96 -6.96
CA ASP A 318 19.50 -4.10 -7.77
C ASP A 318 18.52 -2.96 -7.56
N PHE A 319 18.48 -2.35 -6.38
CA PHE A 319 17.49 -1.32 -6.00
C PHE A 319 17.40 -0.14 -7.00
N PRO A 320 18.53 0.41 -7.53
CA PRO A 320 18.46 1.49 -8.52
C PRO A 320 17.71 1.11 -9.80
N SER A 321 17.75 -0.17 -10.19
CA SER A 321 17.07 -0.65 -11.41
C SER A 321 15.53 -0.57 -11.29
N TRP A 322 14.98 -0.65 -10.08
CA TRP A 322 13.53 -0.59 -9.83
C TRP A 322 12.94 0.81 -9.99
N LEU A 323 13.78 1.83 -10.08
CA LEU A 323 13.38 3.20 -10.42
C LEU A 323 13.07 3.37 -11.90
N ASP A 324 13.63 2.50 -12.77
CA ASP A 324 13.38 2.55 -14.21
C ASP A 324 12.06 1.83 -14.54
N PRO A 325 11.03 2.54 -15.06
CA PRO A 325 9.78 1.92 -15.47
C PRO A 325 9.93 0.84 -16.55
N ALA A 326 11.05 0.84 -17.31
CA ALA A 326 11.33 -0.14 -18.35
C ALA A 326 11.55 -1.55 -17.79
N THR A 327 11.98 -1.67 -16.53
CA THR A 327 12.15 -2.97 -15.85
C THR A 327 10.83 -3.71 -15.64
N GLY A 328 9.70 -3.01 -15.69
CA GLY A 328 8.37 -3.60 -15.52
C GLY A 328 8.08 -4.06 -14.09
N VAL A 329 8.81 -3.56 -13.10
CA VAL A 329 8.56 -3.92 -11.70
C VAL A 329 7.16 -3.46 -11.26
N ILE A 330 6.37 -4.40 -10.74
CA ILE A 330 5.15 -4.13 -9.99
C ILE A 330 5.50 -4.11 -8.50
N LYS A 331 6.01 -5.22 -7.98
CA LYS A 331 6.47 -5.34 -6.60
C LYS A 331 7.79 -6.12 -6.57
N ALA A 332 8.79 -5.52 -5.94
CA ALA A 332 10.02 -6.22 -5.59
C ALA A 332 9.93 -6.77 -4.16
N MET A 333 10.53 -7.94 -3.94
CA MET A 333 10.59 -8.64 -2.67
C MET A 333 12.04 -8.95 -2.32
N VAL A 334 12.45 -8.54 -1.12
CA VAL A 334 13.76 -8.88 -0.56
C VAL A 334 13.65 -10.12 0.31
N GLU A 335 14.56 -11.06 0.10
CA GLU A 335 14.72 -12.30 0.86
C GLU A 335 15.89 -12.18 1.83
N MET A 336 15.60 -12.30 3.14
CA MET A 336 16.59 -12.16 4.22
C MET A 336 17.33 -13.47 4.46
#